data_04bfd398abf0dc170a8cc4650b7b21f8
#
_entry.id   04bfd398abf0dc170a8cc4650b7b21f8
#
_cell.length_a   1.000
_cell.length_b   1.000
_cell.length_c   1.000
_cell.angle_alpha   90.00
_cell.angle_beta   90.00
_cell.angle_gamma   90.00
#
_symmetry.space_group_name_H-M   'P 1'
#
loop_
_entity.id
_entity.type
_entity.pdbx_description
1 polymer ?
#
loop_
_entity_poly.entity_id
_entity_poly.type
_entity_poly.pdbx_seq_one_letter_code
_entity_poly.pdbx_strand_id
1 'polypeptide(L)'
;MIQRFSRCSVLMLSCVVFGFLNQSIVAHAQQTYDVVVYGGTSAGVVAAIQASRMGKSVVIVGPDKHLGGLTAGGLGWTDSGNKSAIGGISREFYERVWKHYQRPEAWPWQAQAEFGNRNQSPPGKDGDASSMWVFEPHVAEQIYEQLVAEHKIPVHRDQWLDREPGRGVVMKDGRITAIRMLGGQVYQGRMFIDATYEGDLMAAAGVSFHVGREANRVYGETWNGIQVGTLHHGHWFKKPVDPYVVPGDPSSGVLPRVSPDPPGEKGEGDHRVQAYCFRMCLTNHDENRIPFPKPEGYDASQYELLLRVFATGWRETFAKFDPIPNYKTDTNNHGPFSTDNIGRNYDYPEASYERRREIIREHEVYQQGLMYFIANDPRVPEDVRSKMAKWGLAKDEFTDNGGWPHQIYVREARRMIGQYVMTEHDCLDRRETPESVGMGSYTLDSHNVQRYITPEGFVQNEGDIGVGAPRPYEISYGSLTPKKDECENLLVPVCVSSSHIAYGSIRMEPVFMILAQSAATAACMALDQNLAVQDLPYEKLRERLLADKQVLELEDASRFSARKMEGVVVDDGRAKLTGNWHASSSIKPFVEHGYLHDANENKGALSAEFTAELKPGRYEV
;
A
#
# COMPACT_ATOMS: atom_id res chain seq x y z
N MET A 1 -13.84 -85.58 57.09
CA MET A 1 -14.49 -86.32 56.01
C MET A 1 -14.21 -85.52 54.72
N ILE A 2 -13.20 -85.84 54.07
CA ILE A 2 -12.92 -86.48 52.79
C ILE A 2 -14.02 -86.15 51.74
N GLN A 3 -13.72 -85.37 50.75
CA GLN A 3 -13.65 -85.85 49.37
C GLN A 3 -13.06 -84.81 48.39
N ARG A 4 -12.11 -85.30 47.64
CA ARG A 4 -11.48 -84.74 46.46
C ARG A 4 -12.47 -84.70 45.28
N PHE A 5 -12.33 -83.77 44.36
CA PHE A 5 -12.43 -84.00 42.90
C PHE A 5 -11.77 -82.84 42.11
N SER A 6 -10.79 -83.20 41.53
CA SER A 6 -10.33 -83.36 40.15
C SER A 6 -10.38 -82.08 39.24
N ARG A 7 -9.19 -81.74 38.82
CA ARG A 7 -8.92 -80.72 37.77
C ARG A 7 -9.33 -81.24 36.39
N CYS A 8 -10.03 -80.36 35.62
CA CYS A 8 -10.09 -80.52 34.18
C CYS A 8 -9.69 -79.16 33.57
N SER A 9 -8.50 -79.13 32.96
CA SER A 9 -7.98 -77.96 32.22
C SER A 9 -8.59 -77.95 30.82
N VAL A 10 -9.32 -76.92 30.49
CA VAL A 10 -9.72 -76.59 29.09
C VAL A 10 -8.84 -75.47 28.59
N LEU A 11 -7.97 -75.81 27.66
CA LEU A 11 -7.17 -74.85 26.89
C LEU A 11 -8.12 -74.10 25.89
N MET A 12 -8.41 -72.82 26.12
CA MET A 12 -8.99 -71.96 25.09
C MET A 12 -7.87 -71.34 24.33
N LEU A 13 -7.75 -71.72 23.06
CA LEU A 13 -6.87 -71.09 22.06
C LEU A 13 -7.54 -69.84 21.56
N SER A 14 -7.12 -68.63 22.06
CA SER A 14 -7.58 -67.34 21.56
C SER A 14 -6.80 -67.01 20.29
N CYS A 15 -7.42 -67.18 19.13
CA CYS A 15 -6.96 -66.57 17.86
C CYS A 15 -7.18 -65.10 17.91
N VAL A 16 -6.13 -64.32 18.15
CA VAL A 16 -6.12 -62.87 17.93
C VAL A 16 -5.96 -62.63 16.44
N VAL A 17 -7.06 -62.33 15.75
CA VAL A 17 -7.04 -61.85 14.38
C VAL A 17 -6.63 -60.36 14.42
N PHE A 18 -5.36 -60.08 14.11
CA PHE A 18 -4.91 -58.72 13.79
C PHE A 18 -5.52 -58.29 12.46
N GLY A 19 -6.64 -57.60 12.51
CA GLY A 19 -7.19 -56.88 11.38
C GLY A 19 -6.27 -55.70 11.06
N PHE A 20 -5.39 -55.84 10.08
CA PHE A 20 -4.74 -54.69 9.44
C PHE A 20 -5.83 -53.87 8.74
N LEU A 21 -6.31 -52.80 9.39
CA LEU A 21 -7.01 -51.72 8.72
C LEU A 21 -6.01 -51.05 7.78
N ASN A 22 -6.00 -51.52 6.54
CA ASN A 22 -5.44 -50.75 5.43
C ASN A 22 -6.28 -49.44 5.31
N GLN A 23 -5.89 -48.41 6.05
CA GLN A 23 -6.28 -47.07 5.70
C GLN A 23 -5.61 -46.76 4.34
N SER A 24 -6.34 -46.99 3.28
CA SER A 24 -6.01 -46.43 1.97
C SER A 24 -5.96 -44.91 2.17
N ILE A 25 -4.76 -44.37 2.33
CA ILE A 25 -4.50 -42.95 2.15
C ILE A 25 -4.85 -42.71 0.68
N VAL A 26 -6.07 -42.27 0.41
CA VAL A 26 -6.43 -41.71 -0.87
C VAL A 26 -5.57 -40.45 -0.97
N ALA A 27 -4.42 -40.57 -1.63
CA ALA A 27 -3.67 -39.43 -2.07
C ALA A 27 -4.59 -38.67 -3.03
N HIS A 28 -5.30 -37.68 -2.53
CA HIS A 28 -5.92 -36.71 -3.39
C HIS A 28 -4.79 -36.16 -4.25
N ALA A 29 -4.86 -36.37 -5.55
CA ALA A 29 -3.94 -35.74 -6.48
C ALA A 29 -4.00 -34.25 -6.17
N GLN A 30 -2.88 -33.70 -5.68
CA GLN A 30 -2.82 -32.31 -5.26
C GLN A 30 -3.08 -31.44 -6.49
N GLN A 31 -4.15 -30.65 -6.45
CA GLN A 31 -4.57 -29.84 -7.59
C GLN A 31 -3.46 -28.86 -7.93
N THR A 32 -3.00 -28.87 -9.18
CA THR A 32 -2.08 -27.85 -9.71
C THR A 32 -2.90 -26.74 -10.35
N TYR A 33 -2.69 -25.52 -9.90
CA TYR A 33 -3.33 -24.33 -10.46
C TYR A 33 -2.48 -23.72 -11.57
N ASP A 34 -3.11 -23.07 -12.54
CA ASP A 34 -2.39 -22.25 -13.52
C ASP A 34 -1.74 -21.05 -12.82
N VAL A 35 -2.49 -20.39 -11.91
CA VAL A 35 -2.02 -19.24 -11.16
C VAL A 35 -2.32 -19.42 -9.66
N VAL A 36 -1.31 -19.23 -8.82
CA VAL A 36 -1.45 -19.14 -7.36
C VAL A 36 -1.21 -17.70 -6.95
N VAL A 37 -2.21 -17.07 -6.34
CA VAL A 37 -2.11 -15.72 -5.80
C VAL A 37 -1.93 -15.81 -4.30
N TYR A 38 -0.82 -15.29 -3.78
CA TYR A 38 -0.55 -15.23 -2.35
C TYR A 38 -0.86 -13.83 -1.81
N GLY A 39 -1.87 -13.73 -0.93
CA GLY A 39 -2.41 -12.51 -0.34
C GLY A 39 -3.83 -12.21 -0.80
N GLY A 40 -4.73 -11.96 0.18
CA GLY A 40 -6.15 -11.60 -0.03
C GLY A 40 -6.40 -10.09 -0.14
N THR A 41 -5.40 -9.29 -0.47
CA THR A 41 -5.49 -7.84 -0.65
C THR A 41 -6.36 -7.46 -1.84
N SER A 42 -6.65 -6.16 -2.02
CA SER A 42 -7.33 -5.65 -3.23
C SER A 42 -6.63 -6.12 -4.51
N ALA A 43 -5.30 -6.09 -4.51
CA ALA A 43 -4.46 -6.59 -5.60
C ALA A 43 -4.66 -8.09 -5.83
N GLY A 44 -4.63 -8.90 -4.75
CA GLY A 44 -4.79 -10.35 -4.87
C GLY A 44 -6.14 -10.76 -5.45
N VAL A 45 -7.20 -10.10 -5.00
CA VAL A 45 -8.56 -10.33 -5.54
C VAL A 45 -8.60 -9.98 -7.04
N VAL A 46 -8.08 -8.81 -7.43
CA VAL A 46 -8.08 -8.36 -8.83
C VAL A 46 -7.23 -9.26 -9.72
N ALA A 47 -6.05 -9.70 -9.25
CA ALA A 47 -5.23 -10.65 -9.99
C ALA A 47 -5.97 -11.96 -10.25
N ALA A 48 -6.64 -12.50 -9.24
CA ALA A 48 -7.38 -13.75 -9.37
C ALA A 48 -8.58 -13.61 -10.33
N ILE A 49 -9.31 -12.50 -10.26
CA ILE A 49 -10.42 -12.21 -11.19
C ILE A 49 -9.91 -12.15 -12.64
N GLN A 50 -8.81 -11.44 -12.89
CA GLN A 50 -8.24 -11.33 -14.23
C GLN A 50 -7.79 -12.70 -14.75
N ALA A 51 -7.10 -13.50 -13.95
CA ALA A 51 -6.70 -14.86 -14.33
C ALA A 51 -7.93 -15.73 -14.67
N SER A 52 -9.00 -15.68 -13.86
CA SER A 52 -10.26 -16.36 -14.10
C SER A 52 -10.92 -15.90 -15.40
N ARG A 53 -10.97 -14.58 -15.68
CA ARG A 53 -11.49 -14.02 -16.95
C ARG A 53 -10.71 -14.47 -18.17
N MET A 54 -9.43 -14.78 -18.00
CA MET A 54 -8.58 -15.36 -19.04
C MET A 54 -8.66 -16.89 -19.12
N GLY A 55 -9.61 -17.52 -18.41
CA GLY A 55 -9.87 -18.96 -18.45
C GLY A 55 -8.85 -19.82 -17.73
N LYS A 56 -8.05 -19.25 -16.80
CA LYS A 56 -7.06 -19.99 -16.02
C LYS A 56 -7.66 -20.49 -14.71
N SER A 57 -7.22 -21.66 -14.28
CA SER A 57 -7.47 -22.13 -12.92
C SER A 57 -6.63 -21.31 -11.93
N VAL A 58 -7.30 -20.70 -10.95
CA VAL A 58 -6.65 -19.79 -9.99
C VAL A 58 -7.14 -20.06 -8.58
N VAL A 59 -6.28 -19.79 -7.59
CA VAL A 59 -6.60 -19.84 -6.15
C VAL A 59 -6.01 -18.61 -5.47
N ILE A 60 -6.76 -18.04 -4.52
CA ILE A 60 -6.24 -17.06 -3.56
C ILE A 60 -5.89 -17.81 -2.28
N VAL A 61 -4.65 -17.62 -1.81
CA VAL A 61 -4.13 -18.22 -0.58
C VAL A 61 -3.44 -17.13 0.22
N GLY A 62 -3.72 -16.99 1.50
CA GLY A 62 -3.03 -15.98 2.29
C GLY A 62 -3.36 -15.99 3.77
N PRO A 63 -2.63 -15.19 4.56
CA PRO A 63 -2.87 -15.04 5.99
C PRO A 63 -4.18 -14.31 6.29
N ASP A 64 -4.71 -13.59 5.30
CA ASP A 64 -5.87 -12.70 5.43
C ASP A 64 -7.14 -13.49 5.77
N LYS A 65 -7.88 -13.01 6.76
CA LYS A 65 -9.22 -13.50 7.10
C LYS A 65 -10.30 -12.78 6.28
N HIS A 66 -10.04 -11.55 5.93
CA HIS A 66 -10.91 -10.65 5.18
C HIS A 66 -10.29 -10.35 3.81
N LEU A 67 -11.12 -10.18 2.78
CA LEU A 67 -10.65 -9.83 1.44
C LEU A 67 -10.60 -8.31 1.24
N GLY A 68 -9.65 -7.87 0.44
CA GLY A 68 -9.53 -6.48 0.03
C GLY A 68 -8.47 -5.67 0.79
N GLY A 69 -7.77 -6.29 1.75
CA GLY A 69 -6.66 -5.65 2.47
C GLY A 69 -7.05 -4.33 3.08
N LEU A 70 -6.28 -3.28 2.84
CA LEU A 70 -6.52 -1.96 3.42
C LEU A 70 -7.78 -1.28 2.85
N THR A 71 -8.14 -1.54 1.59
CA THR A 71 -9.39 -1.00 1.00
C THR A 71 -10.61 -1.41 1.81
N ALA A 72 -10.67 -2.66 2.29
CA ALA A 72 -11.71 -3.15 3.18
C ALA A 72 -11.36 -2.95 4.68
N GLY A 73 -10.11 -2.63 4.98
CA GLY A 73 -9.55 -2.49 6.33
C GLY A 73 -9.56 -1.06 6.89
N GLY A 74 -10.38 -0.16 6.35
CA GLY A 74 -10.60 1.17 6.90
C GLY A 74 -10.25 2.35 6.00
N LEU A 75 -9.51 2.15 4.89
CA LEU A 75 -9.24 3.20 3.90
C LEU A 75 -10.48 3.47 3.05
N GLY A 76 -11.45 4.16 3.62
CA GLY A 76 -12.72 4.50 2.96
C GLY A 76 -12.68 5.75 2.09
N TRP A 77 -11.63 6.58 2.22
CA TRP A 77 -11.39 7.74 1.37
C TRP A 77 -10.21 7.43 0.44
N THR A 78 -10.49 7.25 -0.85
CA THR A 78 -9.49 6.78 -1.81
C THR A 78 -8.49 7.86 -2.18
N ASP A 79 -7.21 7.57 -2.03
CA ASP A 79 -6.09 8.36 -2.54
C ASP A 79 -5.94 8.10 -4.05
N SER A 80 -6.78 8.74 -4.86
CA SER A 80 -6.95 8.43 -6.28
C SER A 80 -6.01 9.19 -7.22
N GLY A 81 -5.51 10.36 -6.81
CA GLY A 81 -4.85 11.26 -7.75
C GLY A 81 -5.79 11.64 -8.92
N ASN A 82 -5.29 11.57 -10.15
CA ASN A 82 -6.10 11.75 -11.35
C ASN A 82 -6.89 10.48 -11.68
N LYS A 83 -8.18 10.52 -11.46
CA LYS A 83 -9.09 9.37 -11.63
C LYS A 83 -9.15 8.85 -13.07
N SER A 84 -8.81 9.66 -14.06
CA SER A 84 -8.74 9.22 -15.46
C SER A 84 -7.63 8.22 -15.72
N ALA A 85 -6.62 8.15 -14.85
CA ALA A 85 -5.55 7.16 -14.91
C ALA A 85 -5.97 5.75 -14.42
N ILE A 86 -7.15 5.64 -13.80
CA ILE A 86 -7.64 4.41 -13.20
C ILE A 86 -8.58 3.70 -14.18
N GLY A 87 -8.16 2.57 -14.73
CA GLY A 87 -8.91 1.75 -15.70
C GLY A 87 -9.19 0.34 -15.20
N GLY A 88 -9.65 -0.52 -16.12
CA GLY A 88 -9.80 -1.95 -15.92
C GLY A 88 -10.68 -2.36 -14.73
N ILE A 89 -10.29 -3.43 -14.03
CA ILE A 89 -11.01 -3.97 -12.87
C ILE A 89 -10.98 -2.99 -11.69
N SER A 90 -9.92 -2.18 -11.56
CA SER A 90 -9.88 -1.12 -10.55
C SER A 90 -11.03 -0.13 -10.74
N ARG A 91 -11.28 0.35 -11.96
CA ARG A 91 -12.43 1.21 -12.28
C ARG A 91 -13.76 0.48 -12.00
N GLU A 92 -13.88 -0.78 -12.40
CA GLU A 92 -15.07 -1.60 -12.16
C GLU A 92 -15.41 -1.70 -10.66
N PHE A 93 -14.41 -1.79 -9.77
CA PHE A 93 -14.63 -1.76 -8.33
C PHE A 93 -15.34 -0.48 -7.89
N TYR A 94 -14.86 0.69 -8.30
CA TYR A 94 -15.48 1.99 -7.95
C TYR A 94 -16.86 2.20 -8.60
N GLU A 95 -17.12 1.60 -9.76
CA GLU A 95 -18.46 1.56 -10.36
C GLU A 95 -19.42 0.69 -9.54
N ARG A 96 -18.94 -0.43 -8.97
CA ARG A 96 -19.73 -1.28 -8.07
C ARG A 96 -20.02 -0.58 -6.75
N VAL A 97 -19.07 0.18 -6.21
CA VAL A 97 -19.29 1.08 -5.06
C VAL A 97 -20.41 2.08 -5.38
N TRP A 98 -20.31 2.77 -6.52
CA TRP A 98 -21.35 3.70 -6.95
C TRP A 98 -22.74 3.03 -7.04
N LYS A 99 -22.83 1.85 -7.67
CA LYS A 99 -24.08 1.07 -7.77
C LYS A 99 -24.64 0.70 -6.40
N HIS A 100 -23.78 0.37 -5.43
CA HIS A 100 -24.20 0.08 -4.07
C HIS A 100 -24.95 1.27 -3.46
N TYR A 101 -24.37 2.46 -3.54
CA TYR A 101 -24.95 3.67 -2.93
C TYR A 101 -26.09 4.32 -3.74
N GLN A 102 -26.51 3.74 -4.88
CA GLN A 102 -27.76 4.12 -5.54
C GLN A 102 -28.99 3.50 -4.87
N ARG A 103 -28.82 2.53 -3.99
CA ARG A 103 -29.90 1.83 -3.31
C ARG A 103 -30.28 2.57 -2.02
N PRO A 104 -31.59 2.81 -1.73
CA PRO A 104 -32.00 3.45 -0.47
C PRO A 104 -31.49 2.73 0.79
N GLU A 105 -31.40 1.40 0.75
CA GLU A 105 -30.96 0.55 1.85
C GLU A 105 -29.48 0.74 2.23
N ALA A 106 -28.68 1.33 1.33
CA ALA A 106 -27.29 1.67 1.60
C ALA A 106 -27.11 2.88 2.53
N TRP A 107 -28.21 3.54 2.92
CA TRP A 107 -28.22 4.76 3.72
C TRP A 107 -29.01 4.60 5.03
N PRO A 108 -28.64 3.66 5.93
CA PRO A 108 -29.41 3.40 7.15
C PRO A 108 -29.33 4.54 8.17
N TRP A 109 -28.27 5.34 8.17
CA TRP A 109 -28.02 6.38 9.17
C TRP A 109 -28.10 7.80 8.63
N GLN A 110 -27.98 7.98 7.32
CA GLN A 110 -27.87 9.30 6.69
C GLN A 110 -28.65 9.33 5.38
N ALA A 111 -29.39 10.39 5.10
CA ALA A 111 -29.95 10.54 3.77
C ALA A 111 -28.87 10.81 2.72
N GLN A 112 -28.95 10.15 1.56
CA GLN A 112 -28.01 10.35 0.45
C GLN A 112 -27.83 11.83 0.09
N ALA A 113 -28.93 12.59 0.08
CA ALA A 113 -28.91 14.02 -0.23
C ALA A 113 -28.13 14.86 0.81
N GLU A 114 -28.08 14.43 2.07
CA GLU A 114 -27.32 15.09 3.13
C GLU A 114 -25.82 14.84 3.03
N PHE A 115 -25.44 13.64 2.56
CA PHE A 115 -24.03 13.33 2.34
C PHE A 115 -23.41 14.26 1.28
N GLY A 116 -24.14 14.51 0.20
CA GLY A 116 -23.77 15.41 -0.88
C GLY A 116 -22.58 14.91 -1.70
N ASN A 117 -22.07 15.80 -2.56
CA ASN A 117 -20.89 15.54 -3.38
C ASN A 117 -19.68 16.31 -2.87
N ARG A 118 -18.63 15.59 -2.49
CA ARG A 118 -17.38 16.14 -1.96
C ARG A 118 -16.19 15.90 -2.91
N ASN A 119 -16.43 15.86 -4.23
CA ASN A 119 -15.49 15.49 -5.30
C ASN A 119 -15.07 14.00 -5.29
N GLN A 120 -15.48 13.23 -4.30
CA GLN A 120 -15.19 11.81 -4.11
C GLN A 120 -16.46 10.95 -4.06
N SER A 121 -17.64 11.57 -4.05
CA SER A 121 -18.94 10.92 -3.79
C SER A 121 -19.90 10.97 -4.99
N PRO A 122 -21.00 10.20 -4.95
CA PRO A 122 -22.01 10.19 -6.01
C PRO A 122 -22.92 11.43 -5.96
N PRO A 123 -23.45 11.81 -7.11
CA PRO A 123 -22.93 11.47 -8.42
C PRO A 123 -21.59 12.15 -8.60
N GLY A 124 -20.54 11.39 -8.97
CA GLY A 124 -19.20 11.93 -9.17
C GLY A 124 -19.20 13.13 -10.12
N LYS A 125 -18.40 14.15 -9.80
CA LYS A 125 -18.22 15.34 -10.65
C LYS A 125 -16.96 15.27 -11.52
N ASP A 126 -16.33 14.16 -11.60
CA ASP A 126 -15.09 13.91 -12.31
C ASP A 126 -15.29 13.52 -13.79
N GLY A 127 -16.45 13.86 -14.35
CA GLY A 127 -16.82 13.55 -15.75
C GLY A 127 -17.35 12.12 -15.95
N ASP A 128 -17.22 11.25 -14.95
CA ASP A 128 -17.77 9.90 -14.92
C ASP A 128 -18.83 9.78 -13.83
N ALA A 129 -20.10 9.87 -14.23
CA ALA A 129 -21.24 9.87 -13.33
C ALA A 129 -21.50 8.51 -12.66
N SER A 130 -20.70 7.47 -12.94
CA SER A 130 -20.95 6.09 -12.50
C SER A 130 -19.90 5.53 -11.54
N SER A 131 -18.99 6.35 -11.01
CA SER A 131 -17.96 5.93 -10.06
C SER A 131 -18.06 6.68 -8.73
N MET A 132 -17.76 6.01 -7.62
CA MET A 132 -17.70 6.60 -6.27
C MET A 132 -16.41 6.19 -5.56
N TRP A 133 -15.69 7.16 -5.03
CA TRP A 133 -14.33 7.04 -4.52
C TRP A 133 -14.23 7.10 -2.99
N VAL A 134 -15.38 7.14 -2.33
CA VAL A 134 -15.52 7.04 -0.87
C VAL A 134 -16.58 6.01 -0.53
N PHE A 135 -16.33 5.22 0.50
CA PHE A 135 -17.18 4.11 0.87
C PHE A 135 -16.92 3.65 2.30
N GLU A 136 -17.85 2.90 2.83
CA GLU A 136 -17.72 2.21 4.11
C GLU A 136 -16.89 0.93 3.95
N PRO A 137 -16.04 0.55 4.93
CA PRO A 137 -15.17 -0.63 4.84
C PRO A 137 -15.90 -1.93 4.50
N HIS A 138 -17.03 -2.22 5.15
CA HIS A 138 -17.82 -3.42 4.89
C HIS A 138 -18.36 -3.48 3.45
N VAL A 139 -18.64 -2.33 2.82
CA VAL A 139 -19.10 -2.28 1.42
C VAL A 139 -17.99 -2.73 0.47
N ALA A 140 -16.75 -2.29 0.73
CA ALA A 140 -15.60 -2.72 -0.06
C ALA A 140 -15.39 -4.24 0.06
N GLU A 141 -15.43 -4.79 1.27
CA GLU A 141 -15.29 -6.23 1.50
C GLU A 141 -16.40 -7.02 0.78
N GLN A 142 -17.65 -6.58 0.92
CA GLN A 142 -18.78 -7.21 0.23
C GLN A 142 -18.61 -7.25 -1.29
N ILE A 143 -18.08 -6.18 -1.89
CA ILE A 143 -17.84 -6.14 -3.33
C ILE A 143 -16.74 -7.14 -3.74
N TYR A 144 -15.65 -7.26 -2.98
CA TYR A 144 -14.61 -8.25 -3.25
C TYR A 144 -15.11 -9.69 -3.09
N GLU A 145 -15.89 -9.97 -2.05
CA GLU A 145 -16.52 -11.28 -1.83
C GLU A 145 -17.47 -11.64 -2.98
N GLN A 146 -18.28 -10.69 -3.45
CA GLN A 146 -19.17 -10.88 -4.59
C GLN A 146 -18.38 -11.18 -5.88
N LEU A 147 -17.33 -10.41 -6.16
CA LEU A 147 -16.48 -10.62 -7.34
C LEU A 147 -15.84 -12.01 -7.34
N VAL A 148 -15.30 -12.44 -6.21
CA VAL A 148 -14.70 -13.77 -6.05
C VAL A 148 -15.75 -14.87 -6.24
N ALA A 149 -16.95 -14.69 -5.67
CA ALA A 149 -18.07 -15.64 -5.82
C ALA A 149 -18.59 -15.71 -7.26
N GLU A 150 -18.75 -14.58 -7.96
CA GLU A 150 -19.16 -14.51 -9.38
C GLU A 150 -18.21 -15.32 -10.27
N HIS A 151 -16.92 -15.27 -9.98
CA HIS A 151 -15.87 -15.99 -10.72
C HIS A 151 -15.56 -17.38 -10.15
N LYS A 152 -16.25 -17.81 -9.07
CA LYS A 152 -16.06 -19.12 -8.39
C LYS A 152 -14.60 -19.40 -8.04
N ILE A 153 -13.88 -18.39 -7.58
CA ILE A 153 -12.46 -18.50 -7.20
C ILE A 153 -12.34 -19.12 -5.81
N PRO A 154 -11.60 -20.22 -5.63
CA PRO A 154 -11.29 -20.75 -4.30
C PRO A 154 -10.46 -19.74 -3.49
N VAL A 155 -10.85 -19.50 -2.22
CA VAL A 155 -10.13 -18.65 -1.29
C VAL A 155 -9.78 -19.46 -0.05
N HIS A 156 -8.49 -19.59 0.22
CA HIS A 156 -7.96 -20.28 1.37
C HIS A 156 -7.36 -19.26 2.34
N ARG A 157 -8.14 -18.91 3.36
CA ARG A 157 -7.80 -17.90 4.38
C ARG A 157 -6.98 -18.53 5.51
N ASP A 158 -6.33 -17.67 6.30
CA ASP A 158 -5.51 -18.06 7.45
C ASP A 158 -4.41 -19.07 7.05
N GLN A 159 -3.84 -18.88 5.87
CA GLN A 159 -2.78 -19.71 5.30
C GLN A 159 -1.46 -18.94 5.32
N TRP A 160 -0.64 -19.22 6.31
CA TRP A 160 0.64 -18.55 6.56
C TRP A 160 1.77 -19.28 5.85
N LEU A 161 2.47 -18.61 4.95
CA LEU A 161 3.63 -19.18 4.23
C LEU A 161 4.72 -19.62 5.22
N ASP A 162 5.27 -20.81 5.04
CA ASP A 162 6.49 -21.20 5.73
C ASP A 162 7.67 -20.42 5.11
N ARG A 163 8.16 -19.39 5.80
CA ARG A 163 9.21 -18.50 5.29
C ARG A 163 10.63 -19.01 5.52
N GLU A 164 10.79 -20.19 6.09
CA GLU A 164 12.11 -20.78 6.29
C GLU A 164 12.77 -21.09 4.94
N PRO A 165 14.02 -20.70 4.73
CA PRO A 165 14.71 -20.92 3.46
C PRO A 165 14.71 -22.39 3.03
N GLY A 166 14.29 -22.62 1.79
CA GLY A 166 14.23 -23.96 1.19
C GLY A 166 13.09 -24.84 1.67
N ARG A 167 12.21 -24.36 2.56
CA ARG A 167 11.04 -25.14 3.06
C ARG A 167 9.72 -24.69 2.46
N GLY A 168 9.42 -23.41 2.54
CA GLY A 168 8.11 -22.88 2.15
C GLY A 168 7.95 -22.69 0.66
N VAL A 169 8.99 -22.29 -0.04
CA VAL A 169 8.96 -22.13 -1.49
C VAL A 169 9.78 -23.24 -2.15
N VAL A 170 9.14 -23.99 -3.02
CA VAL A 170 9.77 -25.11 -3.75
C VAL A 170 10.20 -24.58 -5.13
N MET A 171 11.49 -24.33 -5.28
CA MET A 171 12.10 -23.90 -6.53
C MET A 171 12.62 -25.09 -7.34
N LYS A 172 12.45 -25.02 -8.66
CA LYS A 172 13.07 -25.95 -9.61
C LYS A 172 13.37 -25.19 -10.93
N ASP A 173 14.62 -25.29 -11.37
CA ASP A 173 15.08 -24.71 -12.64
C ASP A 173 14.68 -23.22 -12.79
N GLY A 174 14.91 -22.39 -11.75
CA GLY A 174 14.56 -20.95 -11.74
C GLY A 174 13.05 -20.65 -11.58
N ARG A 175 12.20 -21.64 -11.32
CA ARG A 175 10.75 -21.49 -11.23
C ARG A 175 10.21 -22.00 -9.90
N ILE A 176 9.25 -21.31 -9.33
CA ILE A 176 8.44 -21.79 -8.20
C ILE A 176 7.52 -22.90 -8.74
N THR A 177 7.48 -24.04 -8.07
CA THR A 177 6.56 -25.15 -8.41
C THR A 177 5.46 -25.35 -7.37
N ALA A 178 5.74 -24.96 -6.12
CA ALA A 178 4.77 -25.03 -5.03
C ALA A 178 5.13 -24.06 -3.90
N ILE A 179 4.12 -23.66 -3.13
CA ILE A 179 4.28 -22.96 -1.85
C ILE A 179 3.68 -23.81 -0.72
N ARG A 180 4.32 -23.81 0.44
CA ARG A 180 3.92 -24.57 1.64
C ARG A 180 3.56 -23.63 2.76
N MET A 181 2.46 -23.93 3.42
CA MET A 181 1.98 -23.18 4.57
C MET A 181 2.46 -23.78 5.87
N LEU A 182 2.54 -23.00 6.93
CA LEU A 182 2.87 -23.47 8.28
C LEU A 182 1.92 -24.56 8.77
N GLY A 183 0.66 -24.54 8.31
CA GLY A 183 -0.35 -25.57 8.59
C GLY A 183 -0.15 -26.88 7.82
N GLY A 184 0.88 -26.96 6.97
CA GLY A 184 1.21 -28.15 6.17
C GLY A 184 0.51 -28.23 4.81
N GLN A 185 -0.40 -27.32 4.49
CA GLN A 185 -1.03 -27.24 3.16
C GLN A 185 0.03 -26.87 2.11
N VAL A 186 -0.12 -27.42 0.91
CA VAL A 186 0.78 -27.16 -0.22
C VAL A 186 -0.05 -26.76 -1.43
N TYR A 187 0.33 -25.67 -2.08
CA TYR A 187 -0.31 -25.17 -3.29
C TYR A 187 0.68 -25.27 -4.44
N GLN A 188 0.36 -26.14 -5.42
CA GLN A 188 1.15 -26.28 -6.64
C GLN A 188 0.63 -25.30 -7.69
N GLY A 189 1.53 -24.65 -8.39
CA GLY A 189 1.20 -23.67 -9.41
C GLY A 189 2.20 -23.61 -10.55
N ARG A 190 1.76 -23.07 -11.69
CA ARG A 190 2.61 -22.82 -12.85
C ARG A 190 3.12 -21.38 -12.87
N MET A 191 2.29 -20.42 -12.40
CA MET A 191 2.63 -19.02 -12.20
C MET A 191 2.22 -18.60 -10.78
N PHE A 192 2.96 -17.65 -10.21
CA PHE A 192 2.74 -17.13 -8.86
C PHE A 192 2.66 -15.61 -8.87
N ILE A 193 1.80 -15.07 -8.00
CA ILE A 193 1.67 -13.61 -7.79
C ILE A 193 1.76 -13.37 -6.29
N ASP A 194 2.75 -12.57 -5.85
CA ASP A 194 2.82 -12.08 -4.47
C ASP A 194 2.05 -10.78 -4.37
N ALA A 195 0.86 -10.83 -3.79
CA ALA A 195 -0.03 -9.69 -3.60
C ALA A 195 -0.08 -9.23 -2.13
N THR A 196 0.89 -9.63 -1.31
CA THR A 196 0.98 -9.20 0.10
C THR A 196 1.64 -7.83 0.24
N TYR A 197 1.35 -7.12 1.33
CA TYR A 197 2.01 -5.85 1.66
C TYR A 197 3.45 -6.03 2.13
N GLU A 198 3.82 -7.25 2.53
CA GLU A 198 5.13 -7.60 3.09
C GLU A 198 6.12 -8.19 2.08
N GLY A 199 5.64 -8.77 0.96
CA GLY A 199 6.47 -9.44 -0.02
C GLY A 199 7.09 -10.73 0.52
N ASP A 200 6.36 -11.49 1.33
CA ASP A 200 6.89 -12.68 1.98
C ASP A 200 7.16 -13.82 1.00
N LEU A 201 6.32 -13.99 -0.04
CA LEU A 201 6.55 -15.00 -1.07
C LEU A 201 7.76 -14.64 -1.94
N MET A 202 7.86 -13.37 -2.33
CA MET A 202 8.99 -12.83 -3.09
C MET A 202 10.31 -13.08 -2.36
N ALA A 203 10.39 -12.72 -1.09
CA ALA A 203 11.60 -12.91 -0.28
C ALA A 203 11.94 -14.38 -0.07
N ALA A 204 10.93 -15.24 0.20
CA ALA A 204 11.13 -16.69 0.38
C ALA A 204 11.52 -17.41 -0.92
N ALA A 205 11.21 -16.83 -2.09
CA ALA A 205 11.67 -17.31 -3.39
C ALA A 205 13.13 -16.91 -3.71
N GLY A 206 13.77 -16.10 -2.86
CA GLY A 206 15.14 -15.65 -3.04
C GLY A 206 15.28 -14.46 -3.98
N VAL A 207 14.20 -13.75 -4.27
CA VAL A 207 14.21 -12.53 -5.09
C VAL A 207 14.79 -11.36 -4.29
N SER A 208 15.63 -10.57 -4.93
CA SER A 208 16.28 -9.39 -4.33
C SER A 208 15.27 -8.31 -3.97
N PHE A 209 15.44 -7.72 -2.79
CA PHE A 209 14.61 -6.61 -2.29
C PHE A 209 15.42 -5.63 -1.44
N HIS A 210 14.83 -4.49 -1.17
CA HIS A 210 15.33 -3.49 -0.22
C HIS A 210 14.31 -3.22 0.88
N VAL A 211 14.78 -2.89 2.08
CA VAL A 211 13.98 -2.42 3.23
C VAL A 211 14.59 -1.12 3.72
N GLY A 212 13.75 -0.15 4.07
CA GLY A 212 14.20 1.17 4.49
C GLY A 212 14.41 2.13 3.31
N ARG A 213 15.16 3.22 3.56
CA ARG A 213 15.35 4.30 2.59
C ARG A 213 16.73 4.19 1.94
N GLU A 214 16.78 4.18 0.61
CA GLU A 214 18.04 4.29 -0.11
C GLU A 214 18.59 5.72 0.01
N ALA A 215 19.93 5.85 0.02
CA ALA A 215 20.53 7.19 -0.09
C ALA A 215 20.20 7.83 -1.44
N ASN A 216 19.98 9.16 -1.47
CA ASN A 216 19.70 9.90 -2.70
C ASN A 216 20.66 9.57 -3.85
N ARG A 217 21.95 9.35 -3.55
CA ARG A 217 22.96 9.03 -4.55
C ARG A 217 22.77 7.70 -5.26
N VAL A 218 21.99 6.76 -4.70
CA VAL A 218 21.81 5.42 -5.30
C VAL A 218 21.12 5.52 -6.65
N TYR A 219 20.08 6.34 -6.73
CA TYR A 219 19.30 6.56 -7.95
C TYR A 219 19.36 8.00 -8.47
N GLY A 220 20.19 8.87 -7.86
CA GLY A 220 20.28 10.30 -8.20
C GLY A 220 19.03 11.11 -7.80
N GLU A 221 18.31 10.65 -6.79
CA GLU A 221 17.06 11.25 -6.31
C GLU A 221 17.31 12.45 -5.37
N THR A 222 16.25 13.23 -5.14
CA THR A 222 16.26 14.41 -4.26
C THR A 222 15.53 14.13 -2.95
N TRP A 223 14.43 13.39 -3.02
CA TRP A 223 13.44 13.25 -1.96
C TRP A 223 13.51 11.90 -1.23
N ASN A 224 14.45 11.05 -1.60
CA ASN A 224 14.73 9.78 -0.93
C ASN A 224 15.66 9.98 0.30
N GLY A 225 15.92 8.91 1.04
CA GLY A 225 16.79 8.93 2.22
C GLY A 225 16.25 9.80 3.37
N ILE A 226 17.14 10.14 4.28
CA ILE A 226 16.85 11.00 5.43
C ILE A 226 16.59 12.43 4.94
N GLN A 227 15.49 13.06 5.41
CA GLN A 227 15.04 14.36 4.95
C GLN A 227 14.90 15.39 6.08
N VAL A 228 15.90 15.47 6.95
CA VAL A 228 15.95 16.47 8.04
C VAL A 228 15.74 17.87 7.49
N GLY A 229 14.84 18.61 8.14
CA GLY A 229 14.50 20.00 7.77
C GLY A 229 13.53 20.13 6.61
N THR A 230 13.08 19.03 5.99
CA THR A 230 11.95 19.03 5.06
C THR A 230 10.66 18.97 5.87
N LEU A 231 9.76 19.94 5.67
CA LEU A 231 8.55 20.15 6.47
C LEU A 231 7.34 20.26 5.54
N HIS A 232 6.80 19.11 5.12
CA HIS A 232 5.61 19.03 4.26
C HIS A 232 4.34 18.68 5.06
N HIS A 233 3.16 18.71 4.46
CA HIS A 233 1.83 18.33 4.95
C HIS A 233 1.38 18.91 6.32
N GLY A 234 2.25 19.60 7.07
CA GLY A 234 1.92 20.13 8.40
C GLY A 234 2.01 19.12 9.55
N HIS A 235 2.60 17.96 9.31
CA HIS A 235 2.78 16.89 10.30
C HIS A 235 4.04 17.07 11.17
N TRP A 236 4.40 18.31 11.47
CA TRP A 236 5.60 18.70 12.17
C TRP A 236 5.31 19.67 13.34
N PHE A 237 6.27 19.83 14.27
CA PHE A 237 6.12 20.72 15.42
C PHE A 237 6.36 22.16 15.00
N LYS A 238 5.27 22.93 14.83
CA LYS A 238 5.30 24.37 14.44
C LYS A 238 5.82 25.27 15.56
N LYS A 239 5.83 24.81 16.81
CA LYS A 239 6.35 25.51 17.97
C LYS A 239 7.30 24.62 18.75
N PRO A 240 8.30 25.17 19.46
CA PRO A 240 9.19 24.40 20.32
C PRO A 240 8.43 23.59 21.37
N VAL A 241 8.73 22.30 21.46
CA VAL A 241 8.20 21.39 22.48
C VAL A 241 9.35 20.63 23.09
N ASP A 242 9.42 20.63 24.41
CA ASP A 242 10.48 19.97 25.17
C ASP A 242 10.34 18.44 25.06
N PRO A 243 11.44 17.68 24.80
CA PRO A 243 11.43 16.23 24.60
C PRO A 243 11.55 15.41 25.88
N TYR A 244 11.97 16.01 27.00
CA TYR A 244 12.44 15.26 28.16
C TYR A 244 11.31 14.92 29.13
N VAL A 245 11.46 13.83 29.89
CA VAL A 245 10.48 13.41 30.93
C VAL A 245 10.26 14.55 31.94
N VAL A 246 11.35 15.13 32.49
CA VAL A 246 11.31 16.37 33.25
C VAL A 246 11.69 17.52 32.31
N PRO A 247 10.78 18.48 32.07
CA PRO A 247 11.07 19.58 31.16
C PRO A 247 12.36 20.30 31.47
N GLY A 248 13.21 20.49 30.44
CA GLY A 248 14.51 21.15 30.57
C GLY A 248 15.64 20.31 31.17
N ASP A 249 15.39 19.05 31.54
CA ASP A 249 16.39 18.15 32.09
C ASP A 249 16.67 16.94 31.14
N PRO A 250 17.73 16.99 30.32
CA PRO A 250 18.13 15.87 29.46
C PRO A 250 18.46 14.58 30.22
N SER A 251 18.90 14.69 31.50
CA SER A 251 19.26 13.53 32.32
C SER A 251 18.05 12.68 32.73
N SER A 252 16.84 13.25 32.64
CA SER A 252 15.59 12.57 32.96
C SER A 252 15.15 11.56 31.88
N GLY A 253 15.84 11.51 30.72
CA GLY A 253 15.47 10.72 29.59
C GLY A 253 14.40 11.39 28.74
N VAL A 254 14.06 10.75 27.60
CA VAL A 254 13.11 11.29 26.59
C VAL A 254 11.70 10.75 26.81
N LEU A 255 10.71 11.52 26.39
CA LEU A 255 9.32 11.10 26.36
C LEU A 255 9.12 9.90 25.38
N PRO A 256 8.11 9.07 25.61
CA PRO A 256 7.79 7.97 24.70
C PRO A 256 7.69 8.45 23.24
N ARG A 257 8.21 7.64 22.32
CA ARG A 257 8.23 7.89 20.86
C ARG A 257 9.10 9.07 20.41
N VAL A 258 9.98 9.55 21.26
CA VAL A 258 11.08 10.45 20.86
C VAL A 258 12.36 9.62 20.82
N SER A 259 13.10 9.67 19.71
CA SER A 259 14.41 9.04 19.61
C SER A 259 15.44 9.88 20.36
N PRO A 260 16.26 9.28 21.24
CA PRO A 260 17.42 9.96 21.83
C PRO A 260 18.58 10.08 20.84
N ASP A 261 18.56 9.29 19.74
CA ASP A 261 19.63 9.24 18.76
C ASP A 261 19.50 10.39 17.75
N PRO A 262 20.63 10.85 17.18
CA PRO A 262 20.63 11.80 16.07
C PRO A 262 19.83 11.26 14.87
N PRO A 263 19.17 12.13 14.10
CA PRO A 263 18.34 11.71 12.98
C PRO A 263 19.14 11.12 11.80
N GLY A 264 20.44 11.38 11.72
CA GLY A 264 21.29 11.06 10.59
C GLY A 264 21.48 12.25 9.64
N GLU A 265 22.28 12.06 8.59
CA GLU A 265 22.62 13.10 7.61
C GLU A 265 21.60 13.13 6.47
N LYS A 266 21.22 14.34 6.04
CA LYS A 266 20.26 14.53 4.94
C LYS A 266 20.75 13.87 3.64
N GLY A 267 19.86 13.07 3.03
CA GLY A 267 20.13 12.35 1.79
C GLY A 267 20.85 11.02 1.95
N GLU A 268 21.30 10.66 3.17
CA GLU A 268 21.81 9.31 3.45
C GLU A 268 20.68 8.31 3.63
N GLY A 269 20.95 7.02 3.34
CA GLY A 269 20.00 5.94 3.52
C GLY A 269 19.98 5.41 4.95
N ASP A 270 18.87 4.75 5.30
CA ASP A 270 18.75 4.00 6.55
C ASP A 270 17.76 2.82 6.41
N HIS A 271 17.69 1.99 7.46
CA HIS A 271 16.79 0.83 7.51
C HIS A 271 15.35 1.17 7.94
N ARG A 272 15.05 2.45 8.17
CA ARG A 272 13.77 2.88 8.74
C ARG A 272 12.71 2.94 7.65
N VAL A 273 11.47 2.62 8.05
CA VAL A 273 10.28 2.68 7.20
C VAL A 273 9.26 3.68 7.75
N GLN A 274 8.38 4.15 6.88
CA GLN A 274 7.28 5.07 7.27
C GLN A 274 6.45 4.49 8.40
N ALA A 275 5.94 5.37 9.28
CA ALA A 275 5.09 4.96 10.38
C ALA A 275 3.82 4.24 9.92
N TYR A 276 3.40 3.23 10.68
CA TYR A 276 2.13 2.54 10.48
C TYR A 276 1.04 3.09 11.41
N CYS A 277 -0.20 2.85 11.04
CA CYS A 277 -1.38 3.13 11.86
C CYS A 277 -2.54 2.21 11.45
N PHE A 278 -3.67 2.30 12.14
CA PHE A 278 -4.94 1.79 11.65
C PHE A 278 -5.77 2.93 11.08
N ARG A 279 -6.47 2.69 9.98
CA ARG A 279 -7.47 3.61 9.42
C ARG A 279 -8.80 3.33 10.11
N MET A 280 -9.15 4.13 11.10
CA MET A 280 -10.34 3.89 11.91
C MET A 280 -11.60 4.40 11.20
N CYS A 281 -12.65 3.57 11.19
CA CYS A 281 -13.98 4.00 10.82
C CYS A 281 -14.72 4.49 12.07
N LEU A 282 -14.76 5.81 12.25
CA LEU A 282 -15.42 6.44 13.40
C LEU A 282 -16.78 7.01 13.02
N THR A 283 -17.67 7.13 14.01
CA THR A 283 -18.96 7.79 13.86
C THR A 283 -19.29 8.66 15.08
N ASN A 284 -20.08 9.70 14.84
CA ASN A 284 -20.72 10.51 15.88
C ASN A 284 -22.24 10.32 15.93
N HIS A 285 -22.76 9.34 15.22
CA HIS A 285 -24.18 8.98 15.27
C HIS A 285 -24.45 8.11 16.50
N ASP A 286 -25.24 8.60 17.45
CA ASP A 286 -25.39 7.98 18.79
C ASP A 286 -25.85 6.52 18.75
N GLU A 287 -26.76 6.15 17.85
CA GLU A 287 -27.27 4.77 17.73
C GLU A 287 -26.25 3.80 17.17
N ASN A 288 -25.32 4.29 16.32
CA ASN A 288 -24.27 3.48 15.68
C ASN A 288 -22.92 3.56 16.38
N ARG A 289 -22.79 4.31 17.47
CA ARG A 289 -21.52 4.60 18.13
C ARG A 289 -21.19 3.64 19.27
N ILE A 290 -19.95 3.11 19.26
CA ILE A 290 -19.31 2.48 20.42
C ILE A 290 -18.35 3.52 20.99
N PRO A 291 -18.55 4.02 22.24
CA PRO A 291 -17.59 4.91 22.89
C PRO A 291 -16.18 4.26 22.94
N PHE A 292 -15.15 5.07 22.81
CA PHE A 292 -13.77 4.54 22.79
C PHE A 292 -13.47 3.72 24.04
N PRO A 293 -13.20 2.40 23.92
CA PRO A 293 -12.88 1.57 25.05
C PRO A 293 -11.47 1.87 25.56
N LYS A 294 -11.26 1.71 26.86
CA LYS A 294 -9.92 1.71 27.43
C LYS A 294 -9.25 0.38 27.11
N PRO A 295 -8.17 0.37 26.30
CA PRO A 295 -7.53 -0.90 25.94
C PRO A 295 -6.79 -1.51 27.14
N GLU A 296 -6.66 -2.83 27.13
CA GLU A 296 -5.74 -3.51 28.02
C GLU A 296 -4.30 -3.10 27.71
N GLY A 297 -3.53 -2.75 28.76
CA GLY A 297 -2.19 -2.20 28.60
C GLY A 297 -2.14 -0.67 28.39
N TYR A 298 -3.29 0.02 28.55
CA TYR A 298 -3.33 1.48 28.48
C TYR A 298 -2.42 2.14 29.51
N ASP A 299 -1.58 3.07 29.04
CA ASP A 299 -0.72 3.91 29.85
C ASP A 299 -0.82 5.38 29.39
N ALA A 300 -1.36 6.25 30.24
CA ALA A 300 -1.55 7.66 29.93
C ALA A 300 -0.23 8.41 29.71
N SER A 301 0.88 7.94 30.25
CA SER A 301 2.21 8.56 30.07
C SER A 301 2.67 8.55 28.62
N GLN A 302 2.15 7.61 27.80
CA GLN A 302 2.44 7.51 26.38
C GLN A 302 1.99 8.75 25.57
N TYR A 303 1.11 9.57 26.14
CA TYR A 303 0.50 10.75 25.46
C TYR A 303 0.94 12.08 26.09
N GLU A 304 1.96 12.06 26.95
CA GLU A 304 2.48 13.28 27.59
C GLU A 304 2.97 14.32 26.56
N LEU A 305 3.62 13.85 25.49
CA LEU A 305 4.04 14.72 24.39
C LEU A 305 2.84 15.41 23.72
N LEU A 306 1.70 14.74 23.59
CA LEU A 306 0.47 15.34 23.04
C LEU A 306 -0.06 16.46 23.95
N LEU A 307 0.00 16.31 25.26
CA LEU A 307 -0.37 17.38 26.20
C LEU A 307 0.49 18.62 25.99
N ARG A 308 1.80 18.44 25.78
CA ARG A 308 2.72 19.55 25.47
C ARG A 308 2.38 20.19 24.11
N VAL A 309 1.95 19.40 23.12
CA VAL A 309 1.45 19.94 21.85
C VAL A 309 0.18 20.77 22.07
N PHE A 310 -0.78 20.30 22.87
CA PHE A 310 -1.97 21.09 23.22
C PHE A 310 -1.64 22.39 23.97
N ALA A 311 -0.65 22.35 24.85
CA ALA A 311 -0.18 23.54 25.56
C ALA A 311 0.38 24.62 24.63
N THR A 312 0.86 24.28 23.43
CA THR A 312 1.25 25.26 22.40
C THR A 312 0.07 26.00 21.75
N GLY A 313 -1.18 25.56 22.03
CA GLY A 313 -2.40 26.07 21.42
C GLY A 313 -2.86 25.30 20.19
N TRP A 314 -2.21 24.19 19.80
CA TRP A 314 -2.64 23.34 18.68
C TRP A 314 -4.02 22.72 18.95
N ARG A 315 -4.92 22.73 17.94
CA ARG A 315 -6.32 22.27 18.05
C ARG A 315 -6.82 21.52 16.80
N GLU A 316 -5.91 21.07 15.94
CA GLU A 316 -6.27 20.48 14.63
C GLU A 316 -6.59 18.97 14.70
N THR A 317 -6.91 18.43 15.89
CA THR A 317 -7.14 16.98 16.15
C THR A 317 -8.14 16.33 15.18
N PHE A 318 -9.12 17.09 14.68
CA PHE A 318 -10.22 16.58 13.84
C PHE A 318 -10.04 16.91 12.35
N ALA A 319 -8.89 17.47 11.96
CA ALA A 319 -8.70 17.98 10.59
C ALA A 319 -8.76 16.88 9.51
N LYS A 320 -8.47 15.63 9.90
CA LYS A 320 -8.47 14.44 9.02
C LYS A 320 -9.47 13.36 9.47
N PHE A 321 -10.63 13.78 9.94
CA PHE A 321 -11.81 12.95 10.06
C PHE A 321 -12.58 13.08 8.75
N ASP A 322 -12.05 12.42 7.70
CA ASP A 322 -12.57 12.57 6.33
C ASP A 322 -13.92 11.85 6.19
N PRO A 323 -15.00 12.56 5.84
CA PRO A 323 -16.34 11.97 5.90
C PRO A 323 -16.56 10.96 4.78
N ILE A 324 -17.05 9.79 5.16
CA ILE A 324 -17.58 8.74 4.29
C ILE A 324 -19.08 8.55 4.56
N PRO A 325 -19.84 7.76 3.79
CA PRO A 325 -21.28 7.62 3.99
C PRO A 325 -21.70 7.25 5.41
N ASN A 326 -22.97 7.54 5.74
CA ASN A 326 -23.64 7.14 6.99
C ASN A 326 -23.04 7.76 8.27
N TYR A 327 -22.65 9.06 8.21
CA TYR A 327 -22.03 9.79 9.32
C TYR A 327 -20.76 9.13 9.86
N LYS A 328 -20.05 8.40 9.01
CA LYS A 328 -18.77 7.79 9.33
C LYS A 328 -17.60 8.59 8.80
N THR A 329 -16.40 8.21 9.23
CA THR A 329 -15.14 8.81 8.75
C THR A 329 -14.15 7.73 8.36
N ASP A 330 -13.30 8.05 7.39
CA ASP A 330 -11.96 7.51 7.29
C ASP A 330 -11.05 8.42 8.11
N THR A 331 -10.52 7.93 9.24
CA THR A 331 -9.75 8.75 10.16
C THR A 331 -8.26 8.59 9.90
N ASN A 332 -7.66 9.63 9.31
CA ASN A 332 -6.24 9.67 8.97
C ASN A 332 -5.40 10.38 10.04
N ASN A 333 -4.07 10.27 9.94
CA ASN A 333 -3.13 11.01 10.77
C ASN A 333 -3.17 12.51 10.44
N HIS A 334 -2.95 13.36 11.47
CA HIS A 334 -2.78 14.80 11.28
C HIS A 334 -2.01 15.43 12.43
N GLY A 335 -1.16 16.40 12.09
CA GLY A 335 -0.40 17.18 13.06
C GLY A 335 0.88 16.51 13.58
N PRO A 336 1.55 17.14 14.56
CA PRO A 336 2.87 16.72 15.04
C PRO A 336 2.82 15.44 15.89
N PHE A 337 1.67 15.15 16.51
CA PHE A 337 1.39 13.92 17.26
C PHE A 337 0.03 13.38 16.79
N SER A 338 0.00 12.18 16.26
CA SER A 338 -1.16 11.65 15.56
C SER A 338 -1.34 10.13 15.76
N THR A 339 -2.17 9.52 14.95
CA THR A 339 -2.38 8.07 14.89
C THR A 339 -1.17 7.30 14.36
N ASP A 340 -0.26 7.95 13.63
CA ASP A 340 1.00 7.35 13.20
C ASP A 340 1.88 7.04 14.41
N ASN A 341 2.20 5.74 14.58
CA ASN A 341 3.04 5.27 15.70
C ASN A 341 4.52 5.30 15.28
N ILE A 342 5.05 6.51 15.14
CA ILE A 342 6.37 6.80 14.56
C ILE A 342 7.47 6.03 15.30
N GLY A 343 8.33 5.33 14.53
CA GLY A 343 9.51 4.65 15.06
C GLY A 343 9.25 3.30 15.74
N ARG A 344 8.03 2.72 15.58
CA ARG A 344 7.65 1.48 16.27
C ARG A 344 7.46 0.27 15.33
N ASN A 345 7.89 0.37 14.07
CA ASN A 345 7.65 -0.62 13.03
C ASN A 345 8.89 -0.94 12.16
N TYR A 346 10.09 -0.49 12.54
CA TYR A 346 11.28 -0.64 11.69
C TYR A 346 11.67 -2.11 11.44
N ASP A 347 11.45 -3.00 12.39
CA ASP A 347 11.71 -4.42 12.27
C ASP A 347 10.57 -5.21 11.61
N TYR A 348 9.38 -4.63 11.45
CA TYR A 348 8.19 -5.30 10.92
C TYR A 348 8.42 -6.01 9.56
N PRO A 349 9.08 -5.40 8.56
CA PRO A 349 9.22 -6.02 7.25
C PRO A 349 9.87 -7.40 7.28
N GLU A 350 10.88 -7.60 8.13
CA GLU A 350 11.66 -8.84 8.20
C GLU A 350 11.40 -9.66 9.49
N ALA A 351 10.54 -9.17 10.38
CA ALA A 351 10.20 -9.82 11.63
C ALA A 351 9.52 -11.18 11.43
N SER A 352 9.67 -12.06 12.43
CA SER A 352 8.86 -13.30 12.49
C SER A 352 7.37 -12.97 12.58
N TYR A 353 6.50 -13.93 12.28
CA TYR A 353 5.05 -13.73 12.41
C TYR A 353 4.64 -13.39 13.85
N GLU A 354 5.30 -13.97 14.84
CA GLU A 354 5.08 -13.68 16.26
C GLU A 354 5.42 -12.22 16.55
N ARG A 355 6.61 -11.75 16.10
CA ARG A 355 7.05 -10.39 16.30
C ARG A 355 6.17 -9.37 15.56
N ARG A 356 5.70 -9.69 14.35
CA ARG A 356 4.73 -8.85 13.63
C ARG A 356 3.42 -8.70 14.40
N ARG A 357 2.90 -9.80 15.00
CA ARG A 357 1.69 -9.72 15.85
C ARG A 357 1.90 -8.84 17.09
N GLU A 358 3.08 -8.88 17.70
CA GLU A 358 3.42 -7.99 18.82
C GLU A 358 3.43 -6.53 18.37
N ILE A 359 4.05 -6.22 17.23
CA ILE A 359 4.08 -4.86 16.67
C ILE A 359 2.66 -4.38 16.33
N ILE A 360 1.83 -5.23 15.71
CA ILE A 360 0.42 -4.92 15.42
C ILE A 360 -0.33 -4.62 16.72
N ARG A 361 -0.17 -5.46 17.75
CA ARG A 361 -0.82 -5.26 19.04
C ARG A 361 -0.34 -3.97 19.74
N GLU A 362 0.94 -3.63 19.64
CA GLU A 362 1.46 -2.36 20.15
C GLU A 362 0.82 -1.15 19.46
N HIS A 363 0.66 -1.21 18.13
CA HIS A 363 -0.02 -0.15 17.37
C HIS A 363 -1.51 -0.05 17.73
N GLU A 364 -2.17 -1.18 17.92
CA GLU A 364 -3.57 -1.24 18.35
C GLU A 364 -3.74 -0.58 19.73
N VAL A 365 -2.97 -1.00 20.74
CA VAL A 365 -3.02 -0.44 22.10
C VAL A 365 -2.70 1.05 22.09
N TYR A 366 -1.68 1.47 21.31
CA TYR A 366 -1.33 2.87 21.19
C TYR A 366 -2.49 3.69 20.62
N GLN A 367 -3.09 3.27 19.53
CA GLN A 367 -4.08 4.08 18.82
C GLN A 367 -5.44 4.05 19.52
N GLN A 368 -5.89 2.90 20.05
CA GLN A 368 -7.07 2.83 20.92
C GLN A 368 -6.90 3.69 22.17
N GLY A 369 -5.74 3.58 22.80
CA GLY A 369 -5.40 4.38 23.98
C GLY A 369 -5.34 5.87 23.68
N LEU A 370 -4.86 6.29 22.51
CA LEU A 370 -4.86 7.68 22.07
C LEU A 370 -6.29 8.24 21.99
N MET A 371 -7.21 7.50 21.35
CA MET A 371 -8.61 7.93 21.25
C MET A 371 -9.27 8.00 22.63
N TYR A 372 -9.05 6.98 23.48
CA TYR A 372 -9.53 6.97 24.85
C TYR A 372 -8.97 8.15 25.66
N PHE A 373 -7.67 8.41 25.57
CA PHE A 373 -7.00 9.51 26.25
C PHE A 373 -7.59 10.86 25.88
N ILE A 374 -7.72 11.14 24.58
CA ILE A 374 -8.26 12.43 24.10
C ILE A 374 -9.71 12.62 24.57
N ALA A 375 -10.50 11.55 24.62
CA ALA A 375 -11.92 11.62 25.01
C ALA A 375 -12.13 11.72 26.52
N ASN A 376 -11.19 11.26 27.38
CA ASN A 376 -11.46 11.03 28.79
C ASN A 376 -10.47 11.70 29.77
N ASP A 377 -9.21 11.97 29.37
CA ASP A 377 -8.21 12.49 30.30
C ASP A 377 -8.50 13.98 30.63
N PRO A 378 -8.64 14.35 31.92
CA PRO A 378 -8.97 15.73 32.31
C PRO A 378 -7.89 16.76 31.96
N ARG A 379 -6.66 16.35 31.65
CA ARG A 379 -5.57 17.22 31.21
C ARG A 379 -5.69 17.64 29.75
N VAL A 380 -6.49 16.93 28.96
CA VAL A 380 -6.81 17.32 27.56
C VAL A 380 -7.71 18.56 27.61
N PRO A 381 -7.47 19.59 26.77
CA PRO A 381 -8.31 20.78 26.70
C PRO A 381 -9.78 20.42 26.53
N GLU A 382 -10.65 21.08 27.31
CA GLU A 382 -12.09 20.76 27.39
C GLU A 382 -12.79 20.79 26.03
N ASP A 383 -12.45 21.77 25.18
CA ASP A 383 -12.99 21.92 23.83
C ASP A 383 -12.66 20.71 22.94
N VAL A 384 -11.47 20.12 23.06
CA VAL A 384 -11.05 18.92 22.34
C VAL A 384 -11.68 17.68 22.95
N ARG A 385 -11.60 17.53 24.28
CA ARG A 385 -12.10 16.37 25.01
C ARG A 385 -13.61 16.18 24.83
N SER A 386 -14.40 17.23 25.06
CA SER A 386 -15.85 17.18 24.93
C SER A 386 -16.32 16.90 23.49
N LYS A 387 -15.56 17.36 22.50
CA LYS A 387 -15.80 17.05 21.09
C LYS A 387 -15.44 15.60 20.79
N MET A 388 -14.30 15.09 21.27
CA MET A 388 -13.87 13.71 21.04
C MET A 388 -14.80 12.70 21.73
N ALA A 389 -15.35 13.01 22.89
CA ALA A 389 -16.32 12.16 23.60
C ALA A 389 -17.62 11.91 22.84
N LYS A 390 -17.91 12.70 21.78
CA LYS A 390 -19.05 12.49 20.88
C LYS A 390 -18.74 11.53 19.74
N TRP A 391 -17.48 11.18 19.54
CA TRP A 391 -17.03 10.21 18.55
C TRP A 391 -16.81 8.83 19.16
N GLY A 392 -16.82 7.80 18.32
CA GLY A 392 -16.51 6.43 18.71
C GLY A 392 -16.39 5.52 17.49
N LEU A 393 -16.16 4.24 17.72
CA LEU A 393 -16.12 3.23 16.65
C LEU A 393 -17.55 3.00 16.11
N ALA A 394 -17.66 2.67 14.84
CA ALA A 394 -18.95 2.34 14.23
C ALA A 394 -19.33 0.89 14.55
N LYS A 395 -20.56 0.66 15.09
CA LYS A 395 -21.05 -0.68 15.49
C LYS A 395 -21.23 -1.64 14.31
N ASP A 396 -21.52 -1.11 13.14
CA ASP A 396 -21.82 -1.84 11.92
C ASP A 396 -20.57 -2.06 11.04
N GLU A 397 -19.38 -1.63 11.51
CA GLU A 397 -18.11 -1.92 10.88
C GLU A 397 -17.27 -2.88 11.73
N PHE A 398 -16.50 -3.76 11.08
CA PHE A 398 -15.60 -4.70 11.75
C PHE A 398 -16.27 -5.44 12.92
N THR A 399 -17.48 -5.96 12.65
CA THR A 399 -18.39 -6.50 13.68
C THR A 399 -17.82 -7.70 14.44
N ASP A 400 -16.94 -8.45 13.83
CA ASP A 400 -16.21 -9.58 14.43
C ASP A 400 -14.94 -9.17 15.20
N ASN A 401 -14.57 -7.87 15.16
CA ASN A 401 -13.42 -7.30 15.86
C ASN A 401 -13.79 -6.07 16.72
N GLY A 402 -15.04 -6.01 17.20
CA GLY A 402 -15.50 -4.96 18.13
C GLY A 402 -15.47 -3.54 17.56
N GLY A 403 -15.62 -3.38 16.25
CA GLY A 403 -15.57 -2.10 15.54
C GLY A 403 -14.15 -1.63 15.23
N TRP A 404 -13.12 -2.43 15.54
CA TRP A 404 -11.72 -2.09 15.27
C TRP A 404 -11.25 -2.68 13.92
N PRO A 405 -10.54 -1.90 13.08
CA PRO A 405 -10.04 -2.38 11.80
C PRO A 405 -9.17 -3.64 11.96
N HIS A 406 -9.33 -4.61 11.07
CA HIS A 406 -8.56 -5.85 11.09
C HIS A 406 -7.24 -5.75 10.33
N GLN A 407 -7.04 -4.69 9.53
CA GLN A 407 -5.82 -4.46 8.74
C GLN A 407 -5.03 -3.26 9.28
N ILE A 408 -3.79 -3.49 9.70
CA ILE A 408 -2.84 -2.40 9.93
C ILE A 408 -2.38 -1.81 8.58
N TYR A 409 -2.22 -0.49 8.50
CA TYR A 409 -1.70 0.16 7.30
C TYR A 409 -0.18 -0.04 7.20
N VAL A 410 0.21 -1.10 6.50
CA VAL A 410 1.60 -1.31 6.07
C VAL A 410 1.86 -0.40 4.88
N ARG A 411 2.38 0.81 5.14
CA ARG A 411 2.64 1.80 4.08
C ARG A 411 3.78 1.39 3.16
N GLU A 412 4.77 0.71 3.69
CA GLU A 412 5.85 0.04 2.96
C GLU A 412 6.45 -1.07 3.81
N ALA A 413 6.99 -2.09 3.16
CA ALA A 413 7.79 -3.12 3.80
C ALA A 413 8.99 -3.43 2.91
N ARG A 414 9.07 -4.64 2.32
CA ARG A 414 10.07 -4.92 1.28
C ARG A 414 9.63 -4.27 -0.03
N ARG A 415 10.59 -3.77 -0.79
CA ARG A 415 10.42 -3.36 -2.18
C ARG A 415 11.37 -4.17 -3.04
N MET A 416 10.85 -4.81 -4.09
CA MET A 416 11.63 -5.64 -5.00
C MET A 416 12.76 -4.84 -5.66
N ILE A 417 13.87 -5.50 -5.98
CA ILE A 417 14.89 -5.02 -6.91
C ILE A 417 14.76 -5.85 -8.19
N GLY A 418 13.81 -5.49 -9.03
CA GLY A 418 13.45 -6.21 -10.25
C GLY A 418 14.25 -5.80 -11.49
N GLN A 419 13.66 -6.06 -12.67
CA GLN A 419 14.27 -5.68 -13.96
C GLN A 419 14.33 -4.17 -14.17
N TYR A 420 13.39 -3.43 -13.62
CA TYR A 420 13.33 -1.97 -13.65
C TYR A 420 12.97 -1.44 -12.26
N VAL A 421 13.69 -0.44 -11.78
CA VAL A 421 13.39 0.23 -10.51
C VAL A 421 12.71 1.57 -10.80
N MET A 422 11.46 1.71 -10.42
CA MET A 422 10.74 2.99 -10.45
C MET A 422 11.38 3.96 -9.45
N THR A 423 11.58 5.20 -9.84
CA THR A 423 12.20 6.24 -9.00
C THR A 423 11.42 7.55 -9.06
N GLU A 424 11.82 8.57 -8.30
CA GLU A 424 11.21 9.90 -8.41
C GLU A 424 11.28 10.48 -9.83
N HIS A 425 12.28 10.06 -10.63
CA HIS A 425 12.43 10.55 -12.00
C HIS A 425 11.28 10.09 -12.91
N ASP A 426 10.74 8.89 -12.69
CA ASP A 426 9.55 8.41 -13.38
C ASP A 426 8.29 9.16 -12.91
N CYS A 427 8.12 9.25 -11.58
CA CYS A 427 6.94 9.88 -10.98
C CYS A 427 6.87 11.39 -11.26
N LEU A 428 8.02 12.05 -11.38
CA LEU A 428 8.13 13.48 -11.67
C LEU A 428 8.35 13.78 -13.16
N ASP A 429 8.16 12.78 -14.02
CA ASP A 429 8.24 12.91 -15.49
C ASP A 429 9.60 13.45 -15.98
N ARG A 430 10.69 13.06 -15.29
CA ARG A 430 12.06 13.49 -15.61
C ARG A 430 12.79 12.49 -16.50
N ARG A 431 12.24 11.29 -16.70
CA ARG A 431 12.75 10.28 -17.63
C ARG A 431 11.61 9.49 -18.26
N GLU A 432 11.90 8.81 -19.35
CA GLU A 432 10.98 7.89 -20.00
C GLU A 432 10.85 6.61 -19.21
N THR A 433 9.61 6.23 -18.88
CA THR A 433 9.31 4.93 -18.30
C THR A 433 8.97 3.94 -19.41
N PRO A 434 9.75 2.85 -19.58
CA PRO A 434 9.52 1.87 -20.63
C PRO A 434 8.36 0.94 -20.29
N GLU A 435 7.72 0.38 -21.32
CA GLU A 435 6.78 -0.75 -21.21
C GLU A 435 5.69 -0.52 -20.16
N SER A 436 4.88 0.53 -20.35
CA SER A 436 3.79 0.89 -19.43
C SER A 436 2.77 -0.23 -19.26
N VAL A 437 2.48 -0.61 -18.01
CA VAL A 437 1.44 -1.58 -17.65
C VAL A 437 0.33 -1.00 -16.79
N GLY A 438 0.36 0.30 -16.57
CA GLY A 438 -0.59 1.08 -15.81
C GLY A 438 -0.03 2.44 -15.46
N MET A 439 -0.83 3.26 -14.79
CA MET A 439 -0.44 4.61 -14.43
C MET A 439 -0.58 4.87 -12.95
N GLY A 440 0.37 5.66 -12.40
CA GLY A 440 0.26 6.33 -11.12
C GLY A 440 -0.02 7.83 -11.32
N SER A 441 -0.55 8.50 -10.32
CA SER A 441 -0.82 9.94 -10.39
C SER A 441 -0.90 10.63 -9.03
N TYR A 442 -0.55 9.92 -7.98
CA TYR A 442 -0.57 10.47 -6.63
C TYR A 442 0.71 11.25 -6.32
N THR A 443 0.67 12.08 -5.30
CA THR A 443 1.85 12.76 -4.73
C THR A 443 2.90 11.72 -4.30
N LEU A 444 4.18 12.03 -4.45
CA LEU A 444 5.23 11.32 -3.74
C LEU A 444 5.01 11.60 -2.25
N ASP A 445 4.41 10.64 -1.57
CA ASP A 445 3.89 10.77 -0.22
C ASP A 445 4.58 9.78 0.73
N SER A 446 5.50 10.30 1.53
CA SER A 446 6.09 9.56 2.64
C SER A 446 5.59 10.14 3.95
N HIS A 447 5.16 9.28 4.85
CA HIS A 447 4.80 9.66 6.21
C HIS A 447 6.05 9.82 7.10
N ASN A 448 5.89 10.46 8.26
CA ASN A 448 6.97 10.58 9.24
C ASN A 448 7.62 9.22 9.51
N VAL A 449 8.94 9.21 9.44
CA VAL A 449 9.77 8.01 9.68
C VAL A 449 10.27 8.02 11.12
N GLN A 450 10.76 9.16 11.59
CA GLN A 450 11.29 9.29 12.95
C GLN A 450 10.84 10.59 13.63
N ARG A 451 10.97 10.58 14.96
CA ARG A 451 10.81 11.78 15.80
C ARG A 451 12.09 11.95 16.60
N TYR A 452 12.75 13.08 16.48
CA TYR A 452 14.09 13.31 16.97
C TYR A 452 14.18 14.63 17.76
N ILE A 453 15.33 14.87 18.39
CA ILE A 453 15.64 16.12 19.10
C ILE A 453 16.50 16.98 18.20
N THR A 454 16.05 18.21 17.92
CA THR A 454 16.80 19.19 17.12
C THR A 454 18.06 19.67 17.88
N PRO A 455 19.04 20.28 17.20
CA PRO A 455 20.21 20.86 17.87
C PRO A 455 19.86 21.92 18.93
N GLU A 456 18.70 22.57 18.80
CA GLU A 456 18.18 23.57 19.77
C GLU A 456 17.50 22.90 20.99
N GLY A 457 17.42 21.55 21.01
CA GLY A 457 16.85 20.79 22.14
C GLY A 457 15.34 20.62 22.12
N PHE A 458 14.69 20.73 20.97
CA PHE A 458 13.24 20.56 20.81
C PHE A 458 12.87 19.34 19.95
N VAL A 459 11.65 18.84 20.13
CA VAL A 459 11.14 17.72 19.33
C VAL A 459 10.84 18.16 17.91
N GLN A 460 11.22 17.32 16.91
CA GLN A 460 10.77 17.44 15.53
C GLN A 460 10.53 16.06 14.90
N ASN A 461 9.62 16.01 13.94
CA ASN A 461 9.39 14.86 13.08
C ASN A 461 10.25 14.96 11.81
N GLU A 462 10.57 13.82 11.21
CA GLU A 462 11.35 13.72 9.97
C GLU A 462 10.79 12.60 9.10
N GLY A 463 10.87 12.78 7.77
CA GLY A 463 10.51 11.79 6.77
C GLY A 463 9.18 12.06 6.09
N ASP A 464 8.42 13.08 6.51
CA ASP A 464 7.16 13.49 5.87
C ASP A 464 7.46 14.25 4.58
N ILE A 465 7.20 13.62 3.42
CA ILE A 465 7.41 14.16 2.09
C ILE A 465 6.07 14.25 1.35
N GLY A 466 5.84 15.40 0.72
CA GLY A 466 4.69 15.63 -0.15
C GLY A 466 5.13 16.42 -1.36
N VAL A 467 5.40 15.74 -2.48
CA VAL A 467 5.80 16.35 -3.75
C VAL A 467 4.84 15.89 -4.84
N GLY A 468 4.04 16.81 -5.38
CA GLY A 468 3.03 16.48 -6.38
C GLY A 468 3.65 15.96 -7.67
N ALA A 469 3.09 14.88 -8.20
CA ALA A 469 3.37 14.46 -9.56
C ALA A 469 2.83 15.51 -10.54
N PRO A 470 3.61 15.98 -11.50
CA PRO A 470 3.18 17.04 -12.43
C PRO A 470 2.04 16.56 -13.35
N ARG A 471 1.97 15.27 -13.61
CA ARG A 471 0.93 14.57 -14.39
C ARG A 471 0.84 13.11 -13.96
N PRO A 472 -0.17 12.34 -14.41
CA PRO A 472 -0.12 10.89 -14.35
C PRO A 472 1.12 10.38 -15.11
N TYR A 473 1.80 9.39 -14.51
CA TYR A 473 3.02 8.80 -15.03
C TYR A 473 2.85 7.31 -15.27
N GLU A 474 3.59 6.78 -16.21
CA GLU A 474 3.59 5.36 -16.57
C GLU A 474 4.34 4.53 -15.52
N ILE A 475 3.88 3.28 -15.29
CA ILE A 475 4.55 2.29 -14.44
C ILE A 475 5.04 1.14 -15.33
N SER A 476 6.35 0.85 -15.24
CA SER A 476 7.02 -0.13 -16.09
C SER A 476 6.64 -1.57 -15.76
N TYR A 477 6.48 -2.42 -16.79
CA TYR A 477 6.36 -3.88 -16.64
C TYR A 477 7.53 -4.49 -15.87
N GLY A 478 8.74 -4.03 -16.14
CA GLY A 478 9.96 -4.48 -15.45
C GLY A 478 9.94 -4.23 -13.94
N SER A 479 9.07 -3.33 -13.43
CA SER A 479 8.89 -3.13 -11.99
C SER A 479 8.05 -4.21 -11.31
N LEU A 480 7.31 -5.02 -12.07
CA LEU A 480 6.50 -6.13 -11.56
C LEU A 480 7.25 -7.47 -11.61
N THR A 481 8.36 -7.55 -12.34
CA THR A 481 9.09 -8.78 -12.61
C THR A 481 10.41 -8.83 -11.85
N PRO A 482 10.72 -9.95 -11.17
CA PRO A 482 12.06 -10.22 -10.65
C PRO A 482 13.11 -10.20 -11.76
N LYS A 483 14.37 -10.14 -11.42
CA LYS A 483 15.44 -10.47 -12.36
C LYS A 483 15.26 -11.92 -12.81
N LYS A 484 15.50 -12.17 -14.11
CA LYS A 484 15.23 -13.48 -14.70
C LYS A 484 16.02 -14.62 -14.07
N ASP A 485 17.25 -14.35 -13.67
CA ASP A 485 18.12 -15.32 -12.99
C ASP A 485 17.70 -15.62 -11.54
N GLU A 486 16.80 -14.82 -10.96
CA GLU A 486 16.25 -15.03 -9.63
C GLU A 486 14.96 -15.86 -9.66
N CYS A 487 13.96 -15.48 -10.50
CA CYS A 487 12.70 -16.21 -10.62
C CYS A 487 11.97 -15.91 -11.94
N GLU A 488 11.60 -16.97 -12.69
CA GLU A 488 11.01 -16.86 -14.03
C GLU A 488 9.47 -16.83 -14.05
N ASN A 489 8.79 -17.13 -12.95
CA ASN A 489 7.32 -17.29 -12.93
C ASN A 489 6.63 -16.64 -11.73
N LEU A 490 7.23 -15.57 -11.20
CA LEU A 490 6.69 -14.74 -10.14
C LEU A 490 6.44 -13.32 -10.65
N LEU A 491 5.31 -12.72 -10.23
CA LEU A 491 5.03 -11.29 -10.40
C LEU A 491 4.66 -10.67 -9.06
N VAL A 492 5.06 -9.41 -8.86
CA VAL A 492 4.97 -8.72 -7.56
C VAL A 492 4.30 -7.34 -7.75
N PRO A 493 2.96 -7.27 -7.78
CA PRO A 493 2.24 -6.00 -8.05
C PRO A 493 2.11 -5.07 -6.84
N VAL A 494 2.40 -5.52 -5.62
CA VAL A 494 2.29 -4.70 -4.40
C VAL A 494 3.66 -4.25 -3.92
N CYS A 495 4.55 -5.16 -3.57
CA CYS A 495 5.94 -4.87 -3.19
C CYS A 495 6.80 -4.60 -4.44
N VAL A 496 6.33 -3.74 -5.34
CA VAL A 496 6.93 -3.48 -6.65
C VAL A 496 8.37 -2.98 -6.55
N SER A 497 9.11 -3.15 -7.63
CA SER A 497 10.48 -2.64 -7.74
C SER A 497 10.47 -1.12 -7.87
N SER A 498 10.79 -0.44 -6.76
CA SER A 498 10.80 1.02 -6.68
C SER A 498 11.69 1.51 -5.54
N SER A 499 12.18 2.75 -5.63
CA SER A 499 12.78 3.45 -4.50
C SER A 499 11.73 3.75 -3.43
N HIS A 500 12.18 4.02 -2.20
CA HIS A 500 11.29 4.41 -1.09
C HIS A 500 10.35 5.55 -1.48
N ILE A 501 10.89 6.62 -2.09
CA ILE A 501 10.07 7.80 -2.37
C ILE A 501 9.12 7.60 -3.56
N ALA A 502 9.53 6.87 -4.60
CA ALA A 502 8.64 6.51 -5.71
C ALA A 502 7.50 5.61 -5.23
N TYR A 503 7.81 4.66 -4.34
CA TYR A 503 6.80 3.83 -3.71
C TYR A 503 5.73 4.65 -2.99
N GLY A 504 6.09 5.77 -2.39
CA GLY A 504 5.16 6.71 -1.76
C GLY A 504 4.03 7.18 -2.68
N SER A 505 4.26 7.24 -3.99
CA SER A 505 3.24 7.57 -5.00
C SER A 505 2.54 6.34 -5.58
N ILE A 506 3.25 5.21 -5.70
CA ILE A 506 2.74 3.98 -6.33
C ILE A 506 1.83 3.19 -5.39
N ARG A 507 2.07 3.20 -4.08
CA ARG A 507 1.42 2.40 -3.04
C ARG A 507 -0.07 2.69 -2.79
N MET A 508 -0.75 3.29 -3.73
CA MET A 508 -2.19 3.57 -3.64
C MET A 508 -3.01 2.34 -4.03
N GLU A 509 -4.06 2.04 -3.26
CA GLU A 509 -4.90 0.86 -3.47
C GLU A 509 -5.45 0.73 -4.91
N PRO A 510 -5.94 1.81 -5.58
CA PRO A 510 -6.34 1.68 -6.98
C PRO A 510 -5.17 1.32 -7.91
N VAL A 511 -3.95 1.78 -7.61
CA VAL A 511 -2.75 1.45 -8.39
C VAL A 511 -2.37 -0.02 -8.18
N PHE A 512 -2.42 -0.53 -6.95
CA PHE A 512 -2.21 -1.95 -6.69
C PHE A 512 -3.18 -2.85 -7.47
N MET A 513 -4.46 -2.46 -7.57
CA MET A 513 -5.43 -3.17 -8.40
C MET A 513 -5.08 -3.12 -9.90
N ILE A 514 -4.64 -1.97 -10.41
CA ILE A 514 -4.17 -1.81 -11.80
C ILE A 514 -3.00 -2.75 -12.09
N LEU A 515 -1.96 -2.71 -11.24
CA LEU A 515 -0.75 -3.50 -11.41
C LEU A 515 -1.03 -5.01 -11.27
N ALA A 516 -1.95 -5.38 -10.38
CA ALA A 516 -2.37 -6.76 -10.19
C ALA A 516 -3.12 -7.33 -11.41
N GLN A 517 -3.99 -6.54 -12.05
CA GLN A 517 -4.62 -6.94 -13.31
C GLN A 517 -3.56 -7.15 -14.39
N SER A 518 -2.59 -6.26 -14.50
CA SER A 518 -1.52 -6.34 -15.49
C SER A 518 -0.58 -7.52 -15.22
N ALA A 519 -0.22 -7.77 -13.96
CA ALA A 519 0.55 -8.94 -13.54
C ALA A 519 -0.16 -10.25 -13.89
N ALA A 520 -1.44 -10.37 -13.59
CA ALA A 520 -2.21 -11.57 -13.91
C ALA A 520 -2.37 -11.77 -15.42
N THR A 521 -2.55 -10.69 -16.18
CA THR A 521 -2.59 -10.74 -17.66
C THR A 521 -1.27 -11.28 -18.19
N ALA A 522 -0.15 -10.75 -17.73
CA ALA A 522 1.18 -11.19 -18.14
C ALA A 522 1.44 -12.65 -17.74
N ALA A 523 1.09 -13.06 -16.51
CA ALA A 523 1.19 -14.45 -16.06
C ALA A 523 0.44 -15.41 -16.98
N CYS A 524 -0.81 -15.10 -17.31
CA CYS A 524 -1.64 -15.93 -18.19
C CYS A 524 -1.07 -16.03 -19.60
N MET A 525 -0.60 -14.92 -20.18
CA MET A 525 -0.02 -14.89 -21.52
C MET A 525 1.32 -15.62 -21.60
N ALA A 526 2.19 -15.44 -20.58
CA ALA A 526 3.45 -16.18 -20.49
C ALA A 526 3.21 -17.68 -20.33
N LEU A 527 2.20 -18.07 -19.55
CA LEU A 527 1.77 -19.44 -19.38
C LEU A 527 1.35 -20.08 -20.71
N ASP A 528 0.51 -19.40 -21.51
CA ASP A 528 0.01 -19.89 -22.80
C ASP A 528 1.13 -20.09 -23.83
N GLN A 529 2.19 -19.31 -23.74
CA GLN A 529 3.34 -19.36 -24.64
C GLN A 529 4.52 -20.17 -24.06
N ASN A 530 4.38 -20.68 -22.82
CA ASN A 530 5.43 -21.38 -22.07
C ASN A 530 6.73 -20.55 -21.96
N LEU A 531 6.59 -19.28 -21.65
CA LEU A 531 7.69 -18.31 -21.48
C LEU A 531 7.97 -18.04 -20.01
N ALA A 532 9.17 -17.53 -19.71
CA ALA A 532 9.40 -16.77 -18.49
C ALA A 532 8.61 -15.45 -18.57
N VAL A 533 8.19 -14.90 -17.43
CA VAL A 533 7.44 -13.63 -17.42
C VAL A 533 8.25 -12.49 -18.01
N GLN A 534 9.57 -12.54 -17.90
CA GLN A 534 10.52 -11.57 -18.44
C GLN A 534 10.68 -11.64 -19.99
N ASP A 535 10.33 -12.77 -20.60
CA ASP A 535 10.45 -12.99 -22.05
C ASP A 535 9.13 -12.69 -22.79
N LEU A 536 8.09 -12.26 -22.09
CA LEU A 536 6.80 -11.94 -22.69
C LEU A 536 6.94 -10.72 -23.61
N PRO A 537 6.60 -10.81 -24.91
CA PRO A 537 6.65 -9.66 -25.81
C PRO A 537 5.69 -8.55 -25.36
N TYR A 538 6.26 -7.39 -24.96
CA TYR A 538 5.51 -6.28 -24.39
C TYR A 538 4.38 -5.78 -25.29
N GLU A 539 4.59 -5.67 -26.62
CA GLU A 539 3.54 -5.19 -27.53
C GLU A 539 2.26 -6.04 -27.47
N LYS A 540 2.40 -7.36 -27.33
CA LYS A 540 1.25 -8.24 -27.16
C LYS A 540 0.58 -8.06 -25.80
N LEU A 541 1.37 -7.85 -24.75
CA LEU A 541 0.84 -7.52 -23.42
C LEU A 541 0.07 -6.20 -23.46
N ARG A 542 0.65 -5.17 -24.08
CA ARG A 542 0.04 -3.84 -24.24
C ARG A 542 -1.30 -3.93 -24.98
N GLU A 543 -1.36 -4.64 -26.11
CA GLU A 543 -2.60 -4.85 -26.85
C GLU A 543 -3.68 -5.48 -25.97
N ARG A 544 -3.33 -6.50 -25.19
CA ARG A 544 -4.28 -7.18 -24.30
C ARG A 544 -4.73 -6.28 -23.15
N LEU A 545 -3.85 -5.54 -22.52
CA LEU A 545 -4.19 -4.62 -21.44
C LEU A 545 -5.16 -3.53 -21.91
N LEU A 546 -4.94 -2.95 -23.08
CA LEU A 546 -5.83 -1.97 -23.69
C LEU A 546 -7.22 -2.58 -24.01
N ALA A 547 -7.25 -3.83 -24.53
CA ALA A 547 -8.51 -4.54 -24.77
C ALA A 547 -9.29 -4.80 -23.47
N ASP A 548 -8.58 -5.02 -22.35
CA ASP A 548 -9.14 -5.18 -21.01
C ASP A 548 -9.38 -3.83 -20.29
N LYS A 549 -9.35 -2.71 -21.04
CA LYS A 549 -9.64 -1.34 -20.59
C LYS A 549 -8.67 -0.77 -19.53
N GLN A 550 -7.44 -1.25 -19.50
CA GLN A 550 -6.39 -0.58 -18.73
C GLN A 550 -6.00 0.75 -19.38
N VAL A 551 -5.64 1.72 -18.54
CA VAL A 551 -5.10 3.00 -18.99
C VAL A 551 -3.58 2.92 -18.86
N LEU A 552 -2.88 2.94 -20.00
CA LEU A 552 -1.42 2.80 -20.05
C LEU A 552 -0.72 4.11 -20.34
N GLU A 553 -1.44 5.08 -20.90
CA GLU A 553 -1.00 6.43 -21.20
C GLU A 553 -2.21 7.36 -21.19
N LEU A 554 -2.01 8.61 -20.85
CA LEU A 554 -3.02 9.66 -20.99
C LEU A 554 -2.50 10.74 -21.93
N GLU A 555 -3.24 11.00 -23.00
CA GLU A 555 -2.96 12.12 -23.87
C GLU A 555 -3.32 13.43 -23.17
N ASP A 556 -2.36 14.31 -23.02
CA ASP A 556 -2.59 15.70 -22.64
C ASP A 556 -2.66 16.55 -23.91
N ALA A 557 -3.86 16.91 -24.34
CA ALA A 557 -4.08 17.78 -25.51
C ALA A 557 -3.43 19.18 -25.38
N SER A 558 -2.99 19.53 -24.19
CA SER A 558 -2.30 20.81 -23.90
C SER A 558 -0.78 20.71 -24.03
N ARG A 559 -0.27 19.53 -24.36
CA ARG A 559 1.16 19.21 -24.37
C ARG A 559 1.50 18.36 -25.58
N PHE A 560 2.62 18.67 -26.21
CA PHE A 560 3.21 17.82 -27.25
C PHE A 560 4.34 17.00 -26.64
N SER A 561 4.28 15.66 -26.77
CA SER A 561 5.43 14.82 -26.46
C SER A 561 6.46 14.95 -27.59
N ALA A 562 7.70 15.26 -27.22
CA ALA A 562 8.82 15.33 -28.17
C ALA A 562 8.97 14.05 -29.00
N ARG A 563 8.57 12.89 -28.46
CA ARG A 563 8.62 11.57 -29.11
C ARG A 563 7.57 11.36 -30.18
N LYS A 564 6.38 12.01 -30.03
CA LYS A 564 5.27 11.93 -30.99
C LYS A 564 5.40 12.96 -32.10
N MET A 565 6.41 13.85 -32.04
CA MET A 565 6.69 14.84 -33.07
C MET A 565 7.62 14.27 -34.13
N GLU A 566 7.32 14.58 -35.40
CA GLU A 566 8.22 14.20 -36.51
C GLU A 566 9.54 14.99 -36.44
N GLY A 567 10.65 14.33 -36.69
CA GLY A 567 11.98 14.94 -36.72
C GLY A 567 12.78 14.74 -35.42
N VAL A 568 13.79 15.57 -35.21
CA VAL A 568 14.61 15.58 -34.01
C VAL A 568 14.18 16.76 -33.14
N VAL A 569 13.61 16.46 -31.98
CA VAL A 569 13.13 17.46 -31.04
C VAL A 569 14.12 17.59 -29.88
N VAL A 570 14.59 18.80 -29.64
CA VAL A 570 15.41 19.15 -28.46
C VAL A 570 14.64 20.19 -27.66
N ASP A 571 14.08 19.76 -26.54
CA ASP A 571 13.31 20.60 -25.64
C ASP A 571 14.23 21.41 -24.70
N ASP A 572 13.69 22.47 -24.06
CA ASP A 572 14.42 23.39 -23.20
C ASP A 572 15.07 22.71 -21.98
N GLY A 573 14.49 21.60 -21.49
CA GLY A 573 15.09 20.75 -20.45
C GLY A 573 16.45 20.15 -20.81
N ARG A 574 16.82 20.13 -22.10
CA ARG A 574 18.14 19.68 -22.62
C ARG A 574 19.01 20.82 -23.12
N ALA A 575 18.54 22.05 -23.05
CA ALA A 575 19.30 23.22 -23.48
C ALA A 575 20.39 23.58 -22.45
N LYS A 576 21.53 24.07 -22.93
CA LYS A 576 22.53 24.69 -22.07
C LYS A 576 22.14 26.12 -21.80
N LEU A 577 21.77 26.40 -20.55
CA LEU A 577 21.24 27.71 -20.15
C LEU A 577 22.34 28.62 -19.59
N THR A 578 22.27 29.90 -19.91
CA THR A 578 23.08 30.95 -19.31
C THR A 578 22.15 32.03 -18.73
N GLY A 579 22.38 32.36 -17.44
CA GLY A 579 21.55 33.31 -16.68
C GLY A 579 20.35 32.65 -16.01
N ASN A 580 19.51 33.47 -15.36
CA ASN A 580 18.33 32.96 -14.61
C ASN A 580 17.12 32.90 -15.51
N TRP A 581 16.69 31.71 -15.84
CA TRP A 581 15.47 31.41 -16.56
C TRP A 581 14.35 31.01 -15.61
N HIS A 582 13.13 31.38 -15.91
CA HIS A 582 11.92 31.01 -15.17
C HIS A 582 11.15 29.95 -15.93
N ALA A 583 10.87 28.82 -15.29
CA ALA A 583 10.04 27.76 -15.85
C ALA A 583 8.54 28.08 -15.66
N SER A 584 7.73 27.82 -16.67
CA SER A 584 6.28 28.01 -16.66
C SER A 584 5.58 26.95 -17.51
N SER A 585 4.37 26.58 -17.11
CA SER A 585 3.43 25.76 -17.87
C SER A 585 2.05 26.43 -18.01
N SER A 586 1.97 27.74 -17.76
CA SER A 586 0.71 28.46 -17.71
C SER A 586 0.13 28.80 -19.08
N ILE A 587 0.97 28.91 -20.13
CA ILE A 587 0.52 29.19 -21.51
C ILE A 587 0.64 27.88 -22.32
N LYS A 588 -0.46 27.39 -22.82
CA LYS A 588 -0.58 26.11 -23.56
C LYS A 588 -0.82 26.37 -25.05
N PRO A 589 -0.41 25.48 -25.96
CA PRO A 589 0.31 24.25 -25.74
C PRO A 589 1.83 24.44 -25.59
N PHE A 590 2.53 23.44 -25.01
CA PHE A 590 3.98 23.42 -24.89
C PHE A 590 4.53 22.00 -25.15
N VAL A 591 5.86 21.88 -25.37
CA VAL A 591 6.52 20.58 -25.49
C VAL A 591 6.97 20.12 -24.11
N GLU A 592 6.84 18.83 -23.85
CA GLU A 592 7.19 18.15 -22.58
C GLU A 592 6.61 18.85 -21.33
N HIS A 593 7.39 19.50 -20.47
CA HIS A 593 6.98 19.92 -19.13
C HIS A 593 6.54 21.38 -19.01
N GLY A 594 6.74 22.17 -20.06
CA GLY A 594 6.48 23.61 -20.04
C GLY A 594 7.40 24.36 -20.97
N TYR A 595 7.72 25.59 -20.60
CA TYR A 595 8.63 26.42 -21.36
C TYR A 595 9.42 27.35 -20.41
N LEU A 596 10.58 27.79 -20.85
CA LEU A 596 11.40 28.77 -20.14
C LEU A 596 11.10 30.18 -20.66
N HIS A 597 11.09 31.15 -19.75
CA HIS A 597 10.95 32.56 -20.09
C HIS A 597 11.88 33.46 -19.24
N ASP A 598 12.20 34.63 -19.75
CA ASP A 598 13.11 35.60 -19.13
C ASP A 598 12.45 36.51 -18.08
N ALA A 599 11.17 36.24 -17.73
CA ALA A 599 10.34 37.11 -16.89
C ALA A 599 10.30 38.57 -17.37
N ASN A 600 10.67 38.83 -18.62
CA ASN A 600 10.83 40.17 -19.22
C ASN A 600 11.98 40.98 -18.58
N GLU A 601 12.96 40.32 -17.98
CA GLU A 601 14.13 40.91 -17.31
C GLU A 601 15.41 40.54 -18.05
N ASN A 602 16.50 41.32 -17.81
CA ASN A 602 17.86 41.04 -18.30
C ASN A 602 17.96 40.72 -19.80
N LYS A 603 17.18 41.42 -20.65
CA LYS A 603 17.11 41.19 -22.10
C LYS A 603 18.50 41.28 -22.75
N GLY A 604 18.85 40.17 -23.46
CA GLY A 604 20.15 40.03 -24.13
C GLY A 604 21.28 39.50 -23.27
N ALA A 605 21.04 39.25 -21.96
CA ALA A 605 22.00 38.64 -21.07
C ALA A 605 21.74 37.13 -20.86
N LEU A 606 20.57 36.63 -21.27
CA LEU A 606 20.17 35.23 -21.15
C LEU A 606 20.35 34.53 -22.50
N SER A 607 20.83 33.30 -22.49
CA SER A 607 20.89 32.46 -23.69
C SER A 607 20.54 31.00 -23.37
N ALA A 608 19.89 30.32 -24.33
CA ALA A 608 19.64 28.88 -24.32
C ALA A 608 20.28 28.29 -25.59
N GLU A 609 21.21 27.36 -25.43
CA GLU A 609 21.91 26.70 -26.52
C GLU A 609 21.36 25.27 -26.67
N PHE A 610 20.77 24.99 -27.85
CA PHE A 610 20.21 23.70 -28.18
C PHE A 610 21.18 22.94 -29.09
N THR A 611 21.55 21.72 -28.70
CA THR A 611 22.45 20.86 -29.47
C THR A 611 21.71 19.60 -29.90
N ALA A 612 21.77 19.27 -31.19
CA ALA A 612 21.18 18.07 -31.77
C ALA A 612 22.26 17.23 -32.49
N GLU A 613 22.25 15.91 -32.28
CA GLU A 613 23.04 14.98 -33.07
C GLU A 613 22.30 14.66 -34.39
N LEU A 614 22.82 15.16 -35.49
CA LEU A 614 22.22 14.98 -36.79
C LEU A 614 23.17 14.20 -37.73
N LYS A 615 22.59 13.32 -38.56
CA LYS A 615 23.34 12.70 -39.68
C LYS A 615 23.57 13.76 -40.77
N PRO A 616 24.64 13.63 -41.58
CA PRO A 616 24.83 14.53 -42.71
C PRO A 616 23.60 14.57 -43.63
N GLY A 617 23.02 15.75 -43.87
CA GLY A 617 21.79 15.90 -44.66
C GLY A 617 21.31 17.35 -44.74
N ARG A 618 20.16 17.56 -45.38
CA ARG A 618 19.41 18.82 -45.35
C ARG A 618 18.29 18.68 -44.32
N TYR A 619 18.18 19.70 -43.48
CA TYR A 619 17.17 19.76 -42.42
C TYR A 619 16.42 21.11 -42.55
N GLU A 620 15.16 21.05 -42.25
CA GLU A 620 14.31 22.23 -41.99
C GLU A 620 14.29 22.45 -40.48
N VAL A 621 14.54 23.68 -40.03
CA VAL A 621 14.58 24.09 -38.63
C VAL A 621 13.50 25.10 -38.38
#